data_9d02ce62eabd4aa13bcad785cd3116ad
#
_entry.id   9d02ce62eabd4aa13bcad785cd3116ad
#
_cell.length_a   1.000
_cell.length_b   1.000
_cell.length_c   1.000
_cell.angle_alpha   90.00
_cell.angle_beta   90.00
_cell.angle_gamma   90.00
#
_symmetry.space_group_name_H-M   'P 1'
#
loop_
_entity.id
_entity.type
_entity.pdbx_description
1 polymer ?
#
loop_
_entity_poly.entity_id
_entity_poly.type
_entity_poly.pdbx_seq_one_letter_code
_entity_poly.pdbx_strand_id
1 'polypeptide(L)'
;RLPADSISLRTDTRVRLHHGSGHWPARIVLMEGKSLGPGEKQLAQLRLEKPACIWVGDRIVIRNWPETVTLAGGRVLDAHAKNKNLRTAAQKIFLKQRAEHHTDASKWIDSQINRDGVGKRDGVLKPSHFYPTEIQMTVDDMIASKELVQVGQWIVKVDIWNNLRTQCASEINKAHQEHPERIGLVLEQLRPLVGSVFGQQNLFEELIADLE
;
A
#
# COMPACT_ATOMS: atom_id res chain seq x y z
N ARG A 1 -1.14 19.09 -7.80
CA ARG A 1 -1.71 20.44 -7.73
C ARG A 1 -1.45 21.17 -9.04
N LEU A 2 -2.46 21.87 -9.59
CA LEU A 2 -2.29 22.83 -10.68
C LEU A 2 -1.81 24.18 -10.11
N PRO A 3 -0.93 24.93 -10.85
CA PRO A 3 -0.68 26.33 -10.56
C PRO A 3 -1.96 27.18 -10.67
N ALA A 4 -2.03 28.32 -9.97
CA ALA A 4 -3.24 29.16 -9.94
C ALA A 4 -3.56 29.84 -11.30
N ASP A 5 -2.55 30.04 -12.11
CA ASP A 5 -2.60 30.66 -13.45
C ASP A 5 -2.54 29.63 -14.60
N SER A 6 -2.70 28.33 -14.29
CA SER A 6 -2.69 27.27 -15.29
C SER A 6 -4.06 27.06 -15.95
N ILE A 7 -4.04 26.32 -17.07
CA ILE A 7 -5.25 25.87 -17.76
C ILE A 7 -5.83 24.64 -17.03
N SER A 8 -7.16 24.50 -16.98
CA SER A 8 -7.83 23.32 -16.43
C SER A 8 -7.33 22.04 -17.10
N LEU A 9 -7.00 21.05 -16.28
CA LEU A 9 -6.51 19.74 -16.72
C LEU A 9 -7.67 18.74 -16.76
N ARG A 10 -7.95 18.20 -17.94
CA ARG A 10 -9.01 17.19 -18.11
C ARG A 10 -8.49 15.77 -17.90
N THR A 11 -9.39 14.88 -17.43
CA THR A 11 -9.09 13.44 -17.40
C THR A 11 -8.79 12.92 -18.81
N ASP A 12 -7.95 11.90 -18.90
CA ASP A 12 -7.46 11.27 -20.14
C ASP A 12 -6.59 12.18 -21.05
N THR A 13 -6.17 13.35 -20.54
CA THR A 13 -5.23 14.21 -21.26
C THR A 13 -3.86 13.53 -21.38
N ARG A 14 -3.28 13.58 -22.59
CA ARG A 14 -1.93 13.13 -22.85
C ARG A 14 -0.91 14.17 -22.37
N VAL A 15 0.03 13.75 -21.54
CA VAL A 15 0.99 14.63 -20.85
C VAL A 15 2.39 14.03 -20.88
N ARG A 16 3.38 14.83 -20.48
CA ARG A 16 4.73 14.37 -20.16
C ARG A 16 4.94 14.42 -18.66
N LEU A 17 5.29 13.26 -18.08
CA LEU A 17 5.75 13.16 -16.71
C LEU A 17 7.26 13.40 -16.67
N HIS A 18 7.71 14.31 -15.83
CA HIS A 18 9.13 14.59 -15.57
C HIS A 18 9.48 14.18 -14.13
N HIS A 19 10.58 13.41 -13.98
CA HIS A 19 11.15 13.02 -12.71
C HIS A 19 12.67 12.89 -12.85
N GLY A 20 13.44 13.57 -11.99
CA GLY A 20 14.88 13.66 -12.15
C GLY A 20 15.27 14.20 -13.52
N SER A 21 16.15 13.51 -14.22
CA SER A 21 16.57 13.84 -15.60
C SER A 21 15.71 13.14 -16.67
N GLY A 22 14.75 12.29 -16.27
CA GLY A 22 13.93 11.53 -17.20
C GLY A 22 12.56 12.16 -17.48
N HIS A 23 11.98 11.80 -18.63
CA HIS A 23 10.62 12.14 -18.96
C HIS A 23 9.90 10.98 -19.66
N TRP A 24 8.61 10.82 -19.37
CA TRP A 24 7.80 9.71 -19.89
C TRP A 24 6.47 10.20 -20.42
N PRO A 25 6.07 9.71 -21.61
CA PRO A 25 4.70 9.87 -22.08
C PRO A 25 3.71 9.22 -21.11
N ALA A 26 2.64 9.94 -20.77
CA ALA A 26 1.62 9.45 -19.86
C ALA A 26 0.24 9.97 -20.23
N ARG A 27 -0.79 9.29 -19.73
CA ARG A 27 -2.16 9.80 -19.65
C ARG A 27 -2.56 10.02 -18.21
N ILE A 28 -3.14 11.19 -17.92
CA ILE A 28 -3.63 11.49 -16.58
C ILE A 28 -5.10 11.07 -16.46
N VAL A 29 -5.41 10.28 -15.44
CA VAL A 29 -6.78 9.86 -15.12
C VAL A 29 -7.12 10.41 -13.74
N LEU A 30 -8.02 11.36 -13.69
CA LEU A 30 -8.49 11.95 -12.44
C LEU A 30 -9.37 10.96 -11.67
N MET A 31 -9.19 10.92 -10.36
CA MET A 31 -9.93 10.00 -9.49
C MET A 31 -11.38 10.42 -9.33
N GLU A 32 -11.63 11.73 -9.32
CA GLU A 32 -12.94 12.34 -9.18
C GLU A 32 -13.16 13.39 -10.28
N GLY A 33 -14.41 13.52 -10.76
CA GLY A 33 -14.75 14.49 -11.78
C GLY A 33 -14.08 14.25 -13.15
N LYS A 34 -14.27 15.22 -14.05
CA LYS A 34 -13.73 15.18 -15.42
C LYS A 34 -12.62 16.20 -15.66
N SER A 35 -12.47 17.17 -14.77
CA SER A 35 -11.47 18.24 -14.88
C SER A 35 -10.99 18.68 -13.52
N LEU A 36 -9.77 19.18 -13.48
CA LEU A 36 -9.12 19.80 -12.32
C LEU A 36 -8.88 21.27 -12.68
N GLY A 37 -9.39 22.18 -11.86
CA GLY A 37 -9.26 23.62 -12.06
C GLY A 37 -7.92 24.18 -11.58
N PRO A 38 -7.60 25.42 -11.96
CA PRO A 38 -6.42 26.13 -11.49
C PRO A 38 -6.39 26.21 -9.96
N GLY A 39 -5.22 25.99 -9.35
CA GLY A 39 -5.02 26.00 -7.90
C GLY A 39 -5.52 24.76 -7.15
N GLU A 40 -6.32 23.92 -7.77
CA GLU A 40 -6.89 22.73 -7.14
C GLU A 40 -5.90 21.59 -6.95
N LYS A 41 -6.23 20.69 -6.02
CA LYS A 41 -5.50 19.44 -5.75
C LYS A 41 -6.44 18.27 -5.92
N GLN A 42 -5.96 17.20 -6.50
CA GLN A 42 -6.75 15.97 -6.66
C GLN A 42 -5.84 14.74 -6.75
N LEU A 43 -6.36 13.60 -6.33
CA LEU A 43 -5.75 12.31 -6.62
C LEU A 43 -5.95 11.95 -8.09
N ALA A 44 -4.89 11.48 -8.70
CA ALA A 44 -4.90 11.08 -10.11
C ALA A 44 -3.98 9.88 -10.34
N GLN A 45 -4.28 9.08 -11.35
CA GLN A 45 -3.40 8.03 -11.85
C GLN A 45 -2.70 8.53 -13.11
N LEU A 46 -1.38 8.38 -13.15
CA LEU A 46 -0.59 8.58 -14.35
C LEU A 46 -0.32 7.23 -15.00
N ARG A 47 -0.91 6.99 -16.17
CA ARG A 47 -0.72 5.79 -16.96
C ARG A 47 0.44 6.00 -17.91
N LEU A 48 1.59 5.44 -17.56
CA LEU A 48 2.80 5.58 -18.33
C LEU A 48 2.77 4.66 -19.57
N GLU A 49 3.29 5.14 -20.70
CA GLU A 49 3.44 4.33 -21.93
C GLU A 49 4.70 3.43 -21.87
N LYS A 50 5.65 3.73 -20.97
CA LYS A 50 6.89 2.97 -20.76
C LYS A 50 7.18 2.87 -19.26
N PRO A 51 7.85 1.80 -18.80
CA PRO A 51 8.29 1.69 -17.42
C PRO A 51 9.17 2.88 -17.00
N ALA A 52 9.02 3.32 -15.76
CA ALA A 52 9.82 4.38 -15.16
C ALA A 52 10.32 3.93 -13.78
N CYS A 53 11.56 4.29 -13.45
CA CYS A 53 12.10 4.08 -12.12
C CYS A 53 11.74 5.30 -11.26
N ILE A 54 10.63 5.19 -10.55
CA ILE A 54 10.07 6.27 -9.71
C ILE A 54 9.69 5.65 -8.37
N TRP A 55 10.13 6.27 -7.29
CA TRP A 55 9.88 5.78 -5.95
C TRP A 55 8.64 6.42 -5.33
N VAL A 56 8.09 5.71 -4.39
CA VAL A 56 6.99 6.20 -3.56
C VAL A 56 7.49 7.39 -2.75
N GLY A 57 6.75 8.51 -2.83
CA GLY A 57 7.13 9.78 -2.20
C GLY A 57 7.85 10.77 -3.11
N ASP A 58 8.34 10.35 -4.27
CA ASP A 58 9.03 11.23 -5.22
C ASP A 58 8.15 12.38 -5.69
N ARG A 59 8.79 13.52 -5.93
CA ARG A 59 8.16 14.66 -6.56
C ARG A 59 8.25 14.55 -8.07
N ILE A 60 7.13 14.86 -8.72
CA ILE A 60 7.00 14.81 -10.17
C ILE A 60 6.47 16.14 -10.73
N VAL A 61 6.82 16.42 -11.96
CA VAL A 61 6.28 17.55 -12.72
C VAL A 61 5.54 17.00 -13.94
N ILE A 62 4.38 17.57 -14.23
CA ILE A 62 3.56 17.23 -15.39
C ILE A 62 3.58 18.41 -16.35
N ARG A 63 3.99 18.14 -17.58
CA ARG A 63 4.03 19.15 -18.65
C ARG A 63 3.04 18.77 -19.76
N ASN A 64 2.66 19.75 -20.55
CA ASN A 64 1.88 19.52 -21.77
C ASN A 64 2.66 18.66 -22.76
N TRP A 65 1.99 18.12 -23.76
CA TRP A 65 2.61 17.20 -24.72
C TRP A 65 3.84 17.79 -25.44
N PRO A 66 3.83 19.05 -25.96
CA PRO A 66 5.02 19.68 -26.57
C PRO A 66 6.06 20.17 -25.55
N GLU A 67 5.87 19.95 -24.27
CA GLU A 67 6.79 20.32 -23.18
C GLU A 67 7.07 21.83 -23.03
N THR A 68 6.17 22.66 -23.53
CA THR A 68 6.30 24.13 -23.47
C THR A 68 5.77 24.72 -22.16
N VAL A 69 4.77 24.07 -21.54
CA VAL A 69 4.09 24.56 -20.34
C VAL A 69 4.07 23.51 -19.24
N THR A 70 4.36 23.90 -17.99
CA THR A 70 4.13 23.09 -16.81
C THR A 70 2.65 23.15 -16.43
N LEU A 71 1.99 21.99 -16.47
CA LEU A 71 0.58 21.87 -16.13
C LEU A 71 0.37 21.68 -14.64
N ALA A 72 1.15 20.80 -14.00
CA ALA A 72 0.95 20.44 -12.59
C ALA A 72 2.24 19.95 -11.94
N GLY A 73 2.27 19.99 -10.61
CA GLY A 73 3.23 19.27 -9.78
C GLY A 73 2.51 18.26 -8.91
N GLY A 74 3.19 17.19 -8.53
CA GLY A 74 2.62 16.14 -7.70
C GLY A 74 3.67 15.36 -6.90
N ARG A 75 3.15 14.41 -6.10
CA ARG A 75 3.93 13.43 -5.36
C ARG A 75 3.40 12.04 -5.68
N VAL A 76 4.31 11.09 -5.82
CA VAL A 76 3.96 9.68 -6.05
C VAL A 76 3.51 9.05 -4.73
N LEU A 77 2.27 8.60 -4.67
CA LEU A 77 1.69 7.96 -3.48
C LEU A 77 1.69 6.44 -3.60
N ASP A 78 1.63 5.92 -4.82
CA ASP A 78 1.67 4.49 -5.13
C ASP A 78 2.35 4.30 -6.49
N ALA A 79 3.53 3.69 -6.49
CA ALA A 79 4.30 3.41 -7.71
C ALA A 79 3.78 2.20 -8.50
N HIS A 80 2.97 1.33 -7.86
CA HIS A 80 2.47 0.09 -8.42
C HIS A 80 0.94 0.06 -8.56
N ALA A 81 0.32 1.23 -8.69
CA ALA A 81 -1.13 1.38 -8.79
C ALA A 81 -1.72 0.58 -9.96
N LYS A 82 -2.64 -0.34 -9.66
CA LYS A 82 -3.34 -1.14 -10.67
C LYS A 82 -4.49 -0.35 -11.30
N ASN A 83 -4.63 -0.43 -12.63
CA ASN A 83 -5.68 0.29 -13.36
C ASN A 83 -7.11 -0.04 -12.90
N LYS A 84 -7.35 -1.28 -12.49
CA LYS A 84 -8.67 -1.77 -12.09
C LYS A 84 -9.18 -1.21 -10.75
N ASN A 85 -8.28 -0.78 -9.87
CA ASN A 85 -8.62 -0.44 -8.48
C ASN A 85 -8.65 1.07 -8.20
N LEU A 86 -8.44 1.91 -9.21
CA LEU A 86 -8.28 3.36 -9.04
C LEU A 86 -9.38 4.01 -8.18
N ARG A 87 -10.64 3.61 -8.36
CA ARG A 87 -11.81 4.26 -7.73
C ARG A 87 -12.42 3.48 -6.57
N THR A 88 -11.79 2.40 -6.11
CA THR A 88 -12.28 1.66 -4.95
C THR A 88 -12.15 2.49 -3.67
N ALA A 89 -13.05 2.27 -2.71
CA ALA A 89 -13.01 2.97 -1.42
C ALA A 89 -11.68 2.71 -0.69
N ALA A 90 -11.21 1.46 -0.70
CA ALA A 90 -9.93 1.09 -0.08
C ALA A 90 -8.75 1.85 -0.70
N GLN A 91 -8.67 1.94 -2.03
CA GLN A 91 -7.61 2.69 -2.70
C GLN A 91 -7.69 4.20 -2.41
N LYS A 92 -8.89 4.76 -2.30
CA LYS A 92 -9.07 6.17 -1.93
C LYS A 92 -8.57 6.45 -0.50
N ILE A 93 -8.91 5.60 0.46
CA ILE A 93 -8.45 5.72 1.86
C ILE A 93 -6.93 5.65 1.91
N PHE A 94 -6.33 4.62 1.29
CA PHE A 94 -4.89 4.44 1.20
C PHE A 94 -4.17 5.66 0.63
N LEU A 95 -4.63 6.19 -0.50
CA LEU A 95 -3.99 7.35 -1.13
C LEU A 95 -4.20 8.65 -0.35
N LYS A 96 -5.38 8.86 0.27
CA LYS A 96 -5.65 10.03 1.11
C LYS A 96 -4.75 10.06 2.33
N GLN A 97 -4.61 8.95 3.05
CA GLN A 97 -3.73 8.84 4.21
C GLN A 97 -2.29 9.24 3.87
N ARG A 98 -1.75 8.76 2.74
CA ARG A 98 -0.41 9.12 2.26
C ARG A 98 -0.28 10.57 1.79
N ALA A 99 -1.33 11.12 1.19
CA ALA A 99 -1.34 12.50 0.73
C ALA A 99 -1.38 13.51 1.88
N GLU A 100 -2.09 13.18 2.96
CA GLU A 100 -2.23 14.02 4.16
C GLU A 100 -0.99 13.95 5.06
N HIS A 101 -0.36 12.77 5.16
CA HIS A 101 0.76 12.51 6.07
C HIS A 101 2.06 12.22 5.31
N HIS A 102 2.44 13.10 4.39
CA HIS A 102 3.53 12.84 3.43
C HIS A 102 4.95 12.79 4.03
N THR A 103 5.14 13.17 5.28
CA THR A 103 6.43 13.12 6.00
C THR A 103 6.41 12.14 7.18
N ASP A 104 5.32 11.41 7.38
CA ASP A 104 5.13 10.52 8.52
C ASP A 104 5.28 9.06 8.07
N ALA A 105 6.45 8.46 8.35
CA ALA A 105 6.76 7.08 7.99
C ALA A 105 5.77 6.09 8.64
N SER A 106 5.30 6.34 9.87
CA SER A 106 4.38 5.45 10.58
C SER A 106 3.03 5.33 9.86
N LYS A 107 2.49 6.47 9.38
CA LYS A 107 1.25 6.50 8.60
C LYS A 107 1.39 5.82 7.24
N TRP A 108 2.59 5.87 6.64
CA TRP A 108 2.84 5.19 5.38
C TRP A 108 2.99 3.67 5.57
N ILE A 109 3.68 3.22 6.63
CA ILE A 109 3.76 1.82 7.02
C ILE A 109 2.36 1.29 7.32
N ASP A 110 1.60 1.99 8.18
CA ASP A 110 0.23 1.64 8.52
C ASP A 110 -0.66 1.50 7.29
N SER A 111 -0.59 2.46 6.36
CA SER A 111 -1.36 2.42 5.11
C SER A 111 -1.01 1.20 4.24
N GLN A 112 0.28 0.83 4.19
CA GLN A 112 0.73 -0.32 3.41
C GLN A 112 0.26 -1.64 4.03
N ILE A 113 0.44 -1.80 5.34
CA ILE A 113 0.01 -3.01 6.06
C ILE A 113 -1.53 -3.15 6.02
N ASN A 114 -2.27 -2.05 6.13
CA ASN A 114 -3.74 -2.07 5.98
C ASN A 114 -4.18 -2.54 4.59
N ARG A 115 -3.46 -2.16 3.54
CA ARG A 115 -3.79 -2.57 2.16
C ARG A 115 -3.38 -4.00 1.87
N ASP A 116 -2.17 -4.38 2.29
CA ASP A 116 -1.52 -5.63 1.89
C ASP A 116 -1.73 -6.76 2.91
N GLY A 117 -2.27 -6.42 4.12
CA GLY A 117 -2.46 -7.35 5.25
C GLY A 117 -1.17 -7.65 6.01
N VAL A 118 -0.06 -7.71 5.32
CA VAL A 118 1.26 -8.09 5.82
C VAL A 118 2.36 -7.37 5.04
N GLY A 119 3.49 -7.12 5.69
CA GLY A 119 4.70 -6.59 5.06
C GLY A 119 5.94 -7.36 5.48
N LYS A 120 6.95 -7.43 4.59
CA LYS A 120 8.28 -7.87 5.01
C LYS A 120 8.94 -6.76 5.82
N ARG A 121 9.49 -7.08 7.00
CA ARG A 121 10.17 -6.09 7.84
C ARG A 121 11.22 -5.30 7.06
N ASP A 122 12.08 -6.00 6.30
CA ASP A 122 13.17 -5.37 5.54
C ASP A 122 12.72 -4.78 4.19
N GLY A 123 11.46 -4.99 3.79
CA GLY A 123 10.93 -4.60 2.48
C GLY A 123 9.87 -3.50 2.55
N VAL A 124 9.30 -3.24 3.74
CA VAL A 124 8.26 -2.24 3.88
C VAL A 124 8.78 -0.86 3.49
N LEU A 125 8.01 -0.12 2.69
CA LEU A 125 8.36 1.19 2.13
C LEU A 125 9.68 1.22 1.31
N LYS A 126 10.18 0.10 0.84
CA LYS A 126 11.30 0.08 -0.11
C LYS A 126 10.79 -0.19 -1.53
N PRO A 127 11.17 0.63 -2.52
CA PRO A 127 11.87 1.92 -2.38
C PRO A 127 10.90 3.09 -2.09
N SER A 128 11.33 4.01 -1.24
CA SER A 128 10.58 5.23 -0.93
C SER A 128 11.52 6.42 -0.67
N HIS A 129 10.94 7.59 -0.38
CA HIS A 129 11.68 8.80 -0.03
C HIS A 129 12.14 8.86 1.44
N PHE A 130 11.73 7.89 2.27
CA PHE A 130 12.19 7.76 3.65
C PHE A 130 13.56 7.09 3.70
N TYR A 131 14.38 7.45 4.67
CA TYR A 131 15.65 6.78 4.91
C TYR A 131 15.44 5.37 5.48
N PRO A 132 16.26 4.38 5.09
CA PRO A 132 16.14 3.02 5.61
C PRO A 132 16.21 2.94 7.14
N THR A 133 17.06 3.76 7.77
CA THR A 133 17.16 3.85 9.23
C THR A 133 15.89 4.39 9.88
N GLU A 134 15.28 5.42 9.31
CA GLU A 134 14.00 5.98 9.75
C GLU A 134 12.89 4.94 9.70
N ILE A 135 12.79 4.18 8.59
CA ILE A 135 11.81 3.10 8.44
C ILE A 135 12.00 2.04 9.52
N GLN A 136 13.26 1.59 9.76
CA GLN A 136 13.55 0.57 10.77
C GLN A 136 13.18 1.05 12.18
N MET A 137 13.60 2.24 12.57
CA MET A 137 13.25 2.83 13.87
C MET A 137 11.72 2.94 14.03
N THR A 138 11.02 3.41 12.99
CA THR A 138 9.56 3.54 13.03
C THR A 138 8.88 2.17 13.19
N VAL A 139 9.36 1.13 12.50
CA VAL A 139 8.83 -0.23 12.67
C VAL A 139 9.07 -0.73 14.09
N ASP A 140 10.25 -0.48 14.66
CA ASP A 140 10.56 -0.89 16.04
C ASP A 140 9.66 -0.17 17.07
N ASP A 141 9.42 1.12 16.87
CA ASP A 141 8.51 1.90 17.70
C ASP A 141 7.05 1.38 17.59
N MET A 142 6.59 1.04 16.39
CA MET A 142 5.24 0.48 16.17
C MET A 142 5.10 -0.93 16.77
N ILE A 143 6.18 -1.71 16.84
CA ILE A 143 6.19 -3.01 17.53
C ILE A 143 6.16 -2.78 19.05
N ALA A 144 6.98 -1.86 19.57
CA ALA A 144 7.01 -1.53 20.99
C ALA A 144 5.67 -0.97 21.50
N SER A 145 4.98 -0.16 20.69
CA SER A 145 3.63 0.36 20.98
C SER A 145 2.51 -0.67 20.79
N LYS A 146 2.82 -1.89 20.35
CA LYS A 146 1.85 -2.97 20.07
C LYS A 146 0.85 -2.65 18.95
N GLU A 147 1.20 -1.78 18.04
CA GLU A 147 0.45 -1.56 16.79
C GLU A 147 0.75 -2.66 15.78
N LEU A 148 2.00 -3.12 15.74
CA LEU A 148 2.47 -4.20 14.91
C LEU A 148 3.02 -5.35 15.76
N VAL A 149 2.98 -6.57 15.22
CA VAL A 149 3.71 -7.73 15.71
C VAL A 149 4.65 -8.21 14.62
N GLN A 150 5.87 -8.59 15.02
CA GLN A 150 6.81 -9.26 14.14
C GLN A 150 6.65 -10.77 14.28
N VAL A 151 6.51 -11.44 13.13
CA VAL A 151 6.36 -12.88 13.02
C VAL A 151 7.37 -13.37 11.97
N GLY A 152 8.46 -13.95 12.42
CA GLY A 152 9.60 -14.26 11.56
C GLY A 152 10.13 -13.02 10.84
N GLN A 153 10.14 -13.06 9.52
CA GLN A 153 10.53 -11.91 8.67
C GLN A 153 9.39 -10.92 8.35
N TRP A 154 8.19 -11.18 8.87
CA TRP A 154 6.99 -10.43 8.54
C TRP A 154 6.57 -9.50 9.68
N ILE A 155 5.88 -8.44 9.32
CA ILE A 155 5.17 -7.54 10.23
C ILE A 155 3.69 -7.51 9.88
N VAL A 156 2.85 -7.60 10.90
CA VAL A 156 1.39 -7.69 10.78
C VAL A 156 0.77 -6.79 11.85
N LYS A 157 -0.46 -6.33 11.64
CA LYS A 157 -1.21 -5.65 12.71
C LYS A 157 -1.56 -6.61 13.83
N VAL A 158 -1.40 -6.17 15.07
CA VAL A 158 -1.67 -6.99 16.27
C VAL A 158 -3.12 -7.47 16.32
N ASP A 159 -4.08 -6.61 15.98
CA ASP A 159 -5.49 -6.95 15.93
C ASP A 159 -5.81 -8.04 14.88
N ILE A 160 -5.23 -7.93 13.69
CA ILE A 160 -5.38 -8.93 12.62
C ILE A 160 -4.76 -10.25 13.05
N TRP A 161 -3.55 -10.21 13.63
CA TRP A 161 -2.87 -11.41 14.10
C TRP A 161 -3.65 -12.13 15.21
N ASN A 162 -4.11 -11.38 16.21
CA ASN A 162 -4.89 -11.94 17.32
C ASN A 162 -6.24 -12.53 16.87
N ASN A 163 -6.92 -11.86 15.93
CA ASN A 163 -8.15 -12.38 15.33
C ASN A 163 -7.89 -13.72 14.63
N LEU A 164 -6.81 -13.82 13.88
CA LEU A 164 -6.44 -15.04 13.17
C LEU A 164 -6.12 -16.18 14.13
N ARG A 165 -5.34 -15.89 15.18
CA ARG A 165 -5.06 -16.88 16.26
C ARG A 165 -6.36 -17.38 16.90
N THR A 166 -7.26 -16.48 17.23
CA THR A 166 -8.56 -16.83 17.84
C THR A 166 -9.41 -17.69 16.92
N GLN A 167 -9.44 -17.39 15.62
CA GLN A 167 -10.17 -18.18 14.63
C GLN A 167 -9.56 -19.58 14.50
N CYS A 168 -8.23 -19.69 14.38
CA CYS A 168 -7.57 -20.98 14.31
C CYS A 168 -7.78 -21.82 15.58
N ALA A 169 -7.63 -21.23 16.76
CA ALA A 169 -7.89 -21.91 18.03
C ALA A 169 -9.35 -22.39 18.14
N SER A 170 -10.31 -21.60 17.68
CA SER A 170 -11.72 -21.96 17.62
C SER A 170 -11.98 -23.18 16.73
N GLU A 171 -11.39 -23.21 15.53
CA GLU A 171 -11.53 -24.34 14.61
C GLU A 171 -10.86 -25.61 15.13
N ILE A 172 -9.70 -25.49 15.79
CA ILE A 172 -9.04 -26.62 16.46
C ILE A 172 -9.94 -27.17 17.57
N ASN A 173 -10.46 -26.31 18.43
CA ASN A 173 -11.35 -26.74 19.53
C ASN A 173 -12.64 -27.42 19.03
N LYS A 174 -13.23 -26.86 17.96
CA LYS A 174 -14.41 -27.43 17.33
C LYS A 174 -14.14 -28.85 16.79
N ALA A 175 -13.01 -29.01 16.08
CA ALA A 175 -12.63 -30.33 15.57
C ALA A 175 -12.36 -31.36 16.67
N HIS A 176 -11.78 -30.95 17.82
CA HIS A 176 -11.60 -31.82 18.99
C HIS A 176 -12.93 -32.22 19.62
N GLN A 177 -13.93 -31.33 19.60
CA GLN A 177 -15.26 -31.65 20.09
C GLN A 177 -16.03 -32.61 19.16
N GLU A 178 -15.91 -32.42 17.86
CA GLU A 178 -16.59 -33.25 16.84
C GLU A 178 -15.93 -34.62 16.68
N HIS A 179 -14.60 -34.70 16.90
CA HIS A 179 -13.80 -35.93 16.71
C HIS A 179 -12.79 -36.12 17.86
N PRO A 180 -13.25 -36.46 19.10
CA PRO A 180 -12.37 -36.62 20.26
C PRO A 180 -11.33 -37.74 20.12
N GLU A 181 -11.58 -38.68 19.20
CA GLU A 181 -10.70 -39.82 18.90
C GLU A 181 -9.49 -39.44 18.02
N ARG A 182 -9.48 -38.27 17.41
CA ARG A 182 -8.40 -37.83 16.53
C ARG A 182 -7.35 -37.03 17.31
N ILE A 183 -6.07 -37.33 17.04
CA ILE A 183 -4.92 -36.75 17.75
C ILE A 183 -4.67 -35.26 17.31
N GLY A 184 -5.46 -34.73 16.40
CA GLY A 184 -5.33 -33.34 15.94
C GLY A 184 -6.05 -33.06 14.64
N LEU A 185 -5.97 -31.81 14.21
CA LEU A 185 -6.57 -31.33 12.98
C LEU A 185 -5.53 -31.35 11.84
N VAL A 186 -5.92 -31.75 10.66
CA VAL A 186 -5.01 -31.73 9.51
C VAL A 186 -4.72 -30.26 9.17
N LEU A 187 -3.45 -29.86 9.15
CA LEU A 187 -2.98 -28.50 8.91
C LEU A 187 -3.59 -27.85 7.65
N GLU A 188 -3.91 -28.68 6.65
CA GLU A 188 -4.56 -28.22 5.42
C GLU A 188 -5.98 -27.65 5.62
N GLN A 189 -6.65 -27.98 6.70
CA GLN A 189 -7.97 -27.42 7.04
C GLN A 189 -7.86 -26.01 7.61
N LEU A 190 -6.74 -25.65 8.25
CA LEU A 190 -6.45 -24.30 8.73
C LEU A 190 -5.88 -23.37 7.65
N ARG A 191 -5.25 -23.94 6.62
CA ARG A 191 -4.61 -23.18 5.54
C ARG A 191 -5.53 -22.18 4.84
N PRO A 192 -6.82 -22.46 4.54
CA PRO A 192 -7.74 -21.51 3.93
C PRO A 192 -8.01 -20.27 4.80
N LEU A 193 -8.00 -20.39 6.14
CA LEU A 193 -8.19 -19.27 7.06
C LEU A 193 -7.05 -18.26 6.95
N VAL A 194 -5.82 -18.76 6.91
CA VAL A 194 -4.60 -17.93 6.75
C VAL A 194 -4.49 -17.39 5.33
N GLY A 195 -4.74 -18.22 4.33
CA GLY A 195 -4.67 -17.84 2.90
C GLY A 195 -5.65 -16.74 2.52
N SER A 196 -6.82 -16.68 3.17
CA SER A 196 -7.81 -15.62 2.96
C SER A 196 -7.30 -14.24 3.42
N VAL A 197 -6.41 -14.21 4.41
CA VAL A 197 -5.88 -12.96 4.98
C VAL A 197 -4.55 -12.55 4.34
N PHE A 198 -3.62 -13.49 4.13
CA PHE A 198 -2.23 -13.15 3.79
C PHE A 198 -1.74 -13.68 2.45
N GLY A 199 -2.38 -14.66 1.84
CA GLY A 199 -2.01 -15.20 0.52
C GLY A 199 -0.58 -15.78 0.40
N GLN A 200 0.17 -15.88 1.51
CA GLN A 200 1.57 -16.29 1.55
C GLN A 200 1.78 -17.53 2.44
N GLN A 201 2.43 -18.55 1.89
CA GLN A 201 2.59 -19.86 2.56
C GLN A 201 3.40 -19.81 3.86
N ASN A 202 4.45 -18.97 3.92
CA ASN A 202 5.39 -18.96 5.07
C ASN A 202 4.77 -18.40 6.36
N LEU A 203 3.73 -17.57 6.29
CA LEU A 203 3.04 -17.06 7.47
C LEU A 203 2.20 -18.11 8.18
N PHE A 204 1.78 -19.15 7.46
CA PHE A 204 1.06 -20.26 8.05
C PHE A 204 1.94 -21.07 9.01
N GLU A 205 3.17 -21.36 8.64
CA GLU A 205 4.13 -22.08 9.48
C GLU A 205 4.44 -21.31 10.77
N GLU A 206 4.63 -19.99 10.66
CA GLU A 206 4.85 -19.09 11.79
C GLU A 206 3.62 -19.02 12.73
N LEU A 207 2.39 -19.06 12.16
CA LEU A 207 1.17 -19.08 12.96
C LEU A 207 1.03 -20.36 13.75
N ILE A 208 1.35 -21.51 13.16
CA ILE A 208 1.30 -22.80 13.86
C ILE A 208 2.32 -22.81 15.00
N ALA A 209 3.56 -22.32 14.75
CA ALA A 209 4.58 -22.21 15.79
C ALA A 209 4.19 -21.27 16.95
N ASP A 210 3.32 -20.29 16.70
CA ASP A 210 2.83 -19.35 17.72
C ASP A 210 1.61 -19.90 18.50
N LEU A 211 0.97 -20.97 17.99
CA LEU A 211 -0.16 -21.64 18.62
C LEU A 211 0.26 -22.87 19.45
N GLU A 212 1.47 -23.38 19.29
CA GLU A 212 2.08 -24.45 20.08
C GLU A 212 2.60 -23.93 21.43
#